data_005c41efcd1212bf932fc8aea8ed191a
#
_entry.id   005c41efcd1212bf932fc8aea8ed191a
#
_cell.length_a   1.000
_cell.length_b   1.000
_cell.length_c   1.000
_cell.angle_alpha   90.00
_cell.angle_beta   90.00
_cell.angle_gamma   90.00
#
_symmetry.space_group_name_H-M   'P 1'
#
loop_
_entity.id
_entity.type
_entity.pdbx_description
1 polymer ?
#
loop_
_entity_poly.entity_id
_entity_poly.type
_entity_poly.pdbx_seq_one_letter_code
_entity_poly.pdbx_strand_id
1 'polypeptide(L)'
;MYPMMVDISKRKVVVVGGGKIATRKLRELIRCGAQPTVVAPAVSPEIQKWAEGGQALLVRRTYQSGDFDGATFIFICTDDPATNKAARSEVGPHQFLNDTTDCSNSDFINLATLRQDD
;
A
#
# COMPACT_ATOMS: atom_id res chain seq x y z
N MET A 1 0.26 3.94 -20.14
CA MET A 1 0.66 4.57 -18.87
C MET A 1 1.63 5.71 -19.11
N TYR A 2 1.53 6.73 -18.31
CA TYR A 2 2.40 7.90 -18.38
C TYR A 2 3.46 7.80 -17.26
N PRO A 3 4.75 7.74 -17.59
CA PRO A 3 5.79 7.63 -16.58
C PRO A 3 6.02 8.98 -15.88
N MET A 4 6.08 8.92 -14.55
CA MET A 4 6.34 10.11 -13.75
C MET A 4 6.97 9.73 -12.42
N MET A 5 7.70 10.67 -11.82
CA MET A 5 8.27 10.52 -10.48
C MET A 5 7.48 11.38 -9.52
N VAL A 6 7.15 10.85 -8.36
CA VAL A 6 6.31 11.52 -7.37
C VAL A 6 7.02 11.56 -6.03
N ASP A 7 7.03 12.74 -5.40
CA ASP A 7 7.49 12.88 -4.02
C ASP A 7 6.36 12.46 -3.08
N ILE A 8 6.49 11.27 -2.48
CA ILE A 8 5.47 10.71 -1.61
C ILE A 8 5.65 11.10 -0.14
N SER A 9 6.71 11.85 0.19
CA SER A 9 7.02 12.20 1.58
C SER A 9 5.94 13.08 2.23
N LYS A 10 5.16 13.80 1.42
CA LYS A 10 4.11 14.70 1.89
C LYS A 10 2.71 14.17 1.63
N ARG A 11 2.60 12.92 1.23
CA ARG A 11 1.31 12.31 0.87
C ARG A 11 0.96 11.20 1.84
N LYS A 12 -0.33 11.03 2.08
CA LYS A 12 -0.81 9.88 2.86
C LYS A 12 -0.80 8.64 1.96
N VAL A 13 -0.10 7.62 2.41
CA VAL A 13 0.01 6.34 1.73
C VAL A 13 -0.57 5.26 2.64
N VAL A 14 -1.48 4.46 2.11
CA VAL A 14 -2.09 3.36 2.86
C VAL A 14 -1.76 2.03 2.21
N VAL A 15 -1.31 1.09 3.02
CA VAL A 15 -1.02 -0.28 2.58
C VAL A 15 -1.95 -1.23 3.34
N VAL A 16 -2.78 -1.95 2.61
CA VAL A 16 -3.66 -2.97 3.19
C VAL A 16 -2.98 -4.32 3.05
N GLY A 17 -2.60 -4.89 4.17
CA GLY A 17 -1.88 -6.16 4.23
C GLY A 17 -0.65 -6.07 5.11
N GLY A 18 -0.20 -7.21 5.61
CA GLY A 18 0.92 -7.27 6.56
C GLY A 18 1.91 -8.38 6.31
N GLY A 19 1.81 -9.07 5.18
CA GLY A 19 2.66 -10.20 4.85
C GLY A 19 3.90 -9.81 4.06
N LYS A 20 4.39 -10.76 3.27
CA LYS A 20 5.67 -10.63 2.54
C LYS A 20 5.63 -9.52 1.49
N ILE A 21 4.55 -9.45 0.71
CA ILE A 21 4.40 -8.45 -0.34
C ILE A 21 4.28 -7.06 0.26
N ALA A 22 3.44 -6.92 1.31
CA ALA A 22 3.29 -5.64 2.01
C ALA A 22 4.63 -5.18 2.60
N THR A 23 5.39 -6.08 3.21
CA THR A 23 6.69 -5.77 3.77
C THR A 23 7.65 -5.21 2.71
N ARG A 24 7.67 -5.83 1.54
CA ARG A 24 8.52 -5.37 0.44
C ARG A 24 8.11 -3.97 -0.03
N LYS A 25 6.81 -3.73 -0.20
CA LYS A 25 6.31 -2.41 -0.60
C LYS A 25 6.62 -1.34 0.43
N LEU A 26 6.42 -1.66 1.69
CA LEU A 26 6.70 -0.72 2.79
C LEU A 26 8.17 -0.34 2.85
N ARG A 27 9.06 -1.30 2.62
CA ARG A 27 10.50 -1.02 2.62
C ARG A 27 10.85 0.04 1.57
N GLU A 28 10.28 -0.08 0.37
CA GLU A 28 10.50 0.89 -0.70
C GLU A 28 9.90 2.26 -0.35
N LEU A 29 8.68 2.27 0.17
CA LEU A 29 7.98 3.51 0.51
C LEU A 29 8.71 4.28 1.61
N ILE A 30 9.15 3.58 2.65
CA ILE A 30 9.91 4.18 3.75
C ILE A 30 11.23 4.74 3.24
N ARG A 31 11.91 4.00 2.37
CA ARG A 31 13.18 4.45 1.77
C ARG A 31 12.98 5.74 0.98
N CYS A 32 11.82 5.90 0.36
CA CYS A 32 11.49 7.11 -0.42
C CYS A 32 10.92 8.24 0.44
N GLY A 33 10.94 8.10 1.75
CA GLY A 33 10.56 9.18 2.66
C GLY A 33 9.12 9.19 3.12
N ALA A 34 8.30 8.21 2.73
CA ALA A 34 6.93 8.12 3.20
C ALA A 34 6.85 7.58 4.62
N GLN A 35 5.77 7.93 5.32
CA GLN A 35 5.37 7.29 6.57
C GLN A 35 4.04 6.57 6.31
N PRO A 36 4.07 5.37 5.73
CA PRO A 36 2.84 4.70 5.32
C PRO A 36 2.00 4.24 6.51
N THR A 37 0.69 4.22 6.31
CA THR A 37 -0.26 3.61 7.24
C THR A 37 -0.52 2.19 6.77
N VAL A 38 -0.33 1.23 7.67
CA VAL A 38 -0.55 -0.19 7.40
C VAL A 38 -1.82 -0.64 8.10
N VAL A 39 -2.73 -1.24 7.34
CA VAL A 39 -3.97 -1.81 7.89
C VAL A 39 -3.91 -3.32 7.70
N ALA A 40 -3.77 -4.06 8.80
CA ALA A 40 -3.70 -5.51 8.77
C ALA A 40 -3.89 -6.10 10.16
N PRO A 41 -4.57 -7.24 10.29
CA PRO A 41 -4.72 -7.91 11.59
C PRO A 41 -3.43 -8.55 12.09
N ALA A 42 -2.56 -8.97 11.17
CA ALA A 42 -1.27 -9.56 11.48
C ALA A 42 -0.21 -8.99 10.57
N VAL A 43 0.98 -8.74 11.10
CA VAL A 43 2.07 -8.11 10.35
C VAL A 43 3.38 -8.87 10.57
N SER A 44 4.30 -8.73 9.60
CA SER A 44 5.64 -9.31 9.70
C SER A 44 6.43 -8.64 10.84
N PRO A 45 7.50 -9.30 11.34
CA PRO A 45 8.38 -8.69 12.33
C PRO A 45 9.00 -7.37 11.88
N GLU A 46 9.31 -7.24 10.59
CA GLU A 46 9.87 -6.02 10.04
C GLU A 46 8.87 -4.86 10.12
N ILE A 47 7.62 -5.11 9.76
CA ILE A 47 6.55 -4.09 9.85
C ILE A 47 6.38 -3.67 11.31
N GLN A 48 6.40 -4.63 12.23
CA GLN A 48 6.29 -4.33 13.65
C GLN A 48 7.41 -3.40 14.11
N LYS A 49 8.64 -3.64 13.66
CA LYS A 49 9.79 -2.79 14.00
C LYS A 49 9.64 -1.38 13.45
N TRP A 50 9.18 -1.25 12.21
CA TRP A 50 8.95 0.07 11.62
C TRP A 50 7.88 0.84 12.41
N ALA A 51 6.82 0.16 12.82
CA ALA A 51 5.76 0.78 13.60
C ALA A 51 6.29 1.25 14.96
N GLU A 52 7.09 0.43 15.64
CA GLU A 52 7.68 0.78 16.93
C GLU A 52 8.66 1.95 16.81
N GLY A 53 9.37 2.04 15.70
CA GLY A 53 10.31 3.13 15.42
C GLY A 53 9.70 4.38 14.85
N GLY A 54 8.38 4.41 14.64
CA GLY A 54 7.69 5.59 14.11
C GLY A 54 7.80 5.75 12.60
N GLN A 55 8.34 4.77 11.89
CA GLN A 55 8.51 4.84 10.44
C GLN A 55 7.27 4.45 9.67
N ALA A 56 6.33 3.79 10.33
CA ALA A 56 5.03 3.42 9.79
C ALA A 56 3.98 3.58 10.88
N LEU A 57 2.73 3.82 10.46
CA LEU A 57 1.59 3.85 11.37
C LEU A 57 0.85 2.53 11.22
N LEU A 58 0.65 1.80 12.31
CA LEU A 58 0.02 0.48 12.24
C LEU A 58 -1.38 0.51 12.82
N VAL A 59 -2.36 0.13 12.01
CA VAL A 59 -3.74 -0.10 12.40
C VAL A 59 -3.96 -1.60 12.37
N ARG A 60 -3.89 -2.22 13.54
CA ARG A 60 -3.87 -3.68 13.65
C ARG A 60 -5.29 -4.24 13.70
N ARG A 61 -5.91 -4.29 12.56
CA ARG A 61 -7.23 -4.89 12.33
C ARG A 61 -7.46 -5.08 10.85
N THR A 62 -8.52 -5.80 10.49
CA THR A 62 -8.92 -5.95 9.09
C THR A 62 -9.38 -4.59 8.54
N TYR A 63 -9.21 -4.40 7.23
CA TYR A 63 -9.64 -3.19 6.52
C TYR A 63 -11.11 -2.88 6.83
N GLN A 64 -11.41 -1.60 7.06
CA GLN A 64 -12.75 -1.09 7.28
C GLN A 64 -13.00 0.11 6.38
N SER A 65 -14.27 0.34 6.06
CA SER A 65 -14.70 1.52 5.31
C SER A 65 -14.18 2.80 5.98
N GLY A 66 -13.66 3.72 5.18
CA GLY A 66 -13.08 4.96 5.67
C GLY A 66 -11.56 4.92 5.85
N ASP A 67 -10.94 3.75 5.77
CA ASP A 67 -9.49 3.64 5.96
C ASP A 67 -8.67 4.38 4.89
N PHE A 68 -9.27 4.66 3.75
CA PHE A 68 -8.60 5.38 2.67
C PHE A 68 -8.84 6.89 2.67
N ASP A 69 -9.54 7.41 3.68
CA ASP A 69 -9.83 8.85 3.74
C ASP A 69 -8.53 9.65 3.78
N GLY A 70 -8.40 10.60 2.84
CA GLY A 70 -7.22 11.45 2.74
C GLY A 70 -6.01 10.81 2.08
N ALA A 71 -6.08 9.54 1.70
CA ALA A 71 -4.97 8.86 1.05
C ALA A 71 -4.81 9.29 -0.40
N THR A 72 -3.56 9.50 -0.83
CA THR A 72 -3.25 9.73 -2.24
C THR A 72 -2.88 8.42 -2.93
N PHE A 73 -2.09 7.58 -2.26
CA PHE A 73 -1.64 6.29 -2.82
C PHE A 73 -2.11 5.15 -1.95
N ILE A 74 -2.66 4.11 -2.59
CA ILE A 74 -3.22 2.94 -1.94
C ILE A 74 -2.59 1.69 -2.55
N PHE A 75 -2.07 0.82 -1.69
CA PHE A 75 -1.51 -0.47 -2.08
C PHE A 75 -2.33 -1.57 -1.44
N ILE A 76 -2.92 -2.43 -2.26
CA ILE A 76 -3.66 -3.60 -1.77
C ILE A 76 -2.74 -4.81 -1.89
N CYS A 77 -2.31 -5.34 -0.76
CA CYS A 77 -1.28 -6.37 -0.66
C CYS A 77 -1.74 -7.59 0.14
N THR A 78 -3.03 -7.74 0.41
CA THR A 78 -3.53 -8.92 1.13
C THR A 78 -3.78 -10.07 0.18
N ASP A 79 -3.82 -11.29 0.69
CA ASP A 79 -4.19 -12.49 -0.05
C ASP A 79 -5.65 -12.89 0.20
N ASP A 80 -6.42 -12.08 0.93
CA ASP A 80 -7.84 -12.32 1.18
C ASP A 80 -8.68 -11.67 0.08
N PRO A 81 -9.30 -12.47 -0.83
CA PRO A 81 -10.08 -11.92 -1.94
C PRO A 81 -11.23 -11.02 -1.52
N ALA A 82 -11.90 -11.35 -0.42
CA ALA A 82 -13.04 -10.55 0.06
C ALA A 82 -12.57 -9.17 0.52
N THR A 83 -11.48 -9.11 1.28
CA THR A 83 -10.88 -7.85 1.72
C THR A 83 -10.43 -7.02 0.53
N ASN A 84 -9.77 -7.65 -0.44
CA ASN A 84 -9.27 -6.97 -1.64
C ASN A 84 -10.40 -6.36 -2.45
N LYS A 85 -11.51 -7.10 -2.62
CA LYS A 85 -12.67 -6.61 -3.35
C LYS A 85 -13.31 -5.42 -2.63
N ALA A 86 -13.51 -5.53 -1.32
CA ALA A 86 -14.10 -4.46 -0.53
C ALA A 86 -13.24 -3.19 -0.59
N ALA A 87 -11.92 -3.35 -0.44
CA ALA A 87 -10.99 -2.23 -0.48
C ALA A 87 -10.99 -1.56 -1.86
N ARG A 88 -10.91 -2.35 -2.94
CA ARG A 88 -10.94 -1.80 -4.31
C ARG A 88 -12.17 -0.95 -4.57
N SER A 89 -13.32 -1.39 -4.07
CA SER A 89 -14.59 -0.70 -4.31
C SER A 89 -14.65 0.69 -3.67
N GLU A 90 -13.77 0.97 -2.70
CA GLU A 90 -13.77 2.24 -1.98
C GLU A 90 -12.70 3.22 -2.44
N VAL A 91 -11.89 2.85 -3.42
CA VAL A 91 -10.89 3.76 -3.98
C VAL A 91 -11.61 4.83 -4.80
N GLY A 92 -11.35 6.09 -4.47
CA GLY A 92 -12.01 7.22 -5.12
C GLY A 92 -11.28 7.69 -6.38
N PRO A 93 -11.92 8.61 -7.14
CA PRO A 93 -11.37 9.09 -8.41
C PRO A 93 -10.09 9.92 -8.27
N HIS A 94 -9.80 10.42 -7.08
CA HIS A 94 -8.59 11.22 -6.82
C HIS A 94 -7.51 10.43 -6.09
N GLN A 95 -7.65 9.11 -6.03
CA GLN A 95 -6.71 8.22 -5.37
C GLN A 95 -6.07 7.29 -6.40
N PHE A 96 -4.80 6.98 -6.20
CA PHE A 96 -4.05 6.07 -7.08
C PHE A 96 -3.95 4.70 -6.41
N LEU A 97 -4.41 3.69 -7.13
CA LEU A 97 -4.42 2.31 -6.64
C LEU A 97 -3.34 1.49 -7.30
N ASN A 98 -2.60 0.75 -6.47
CA ASN A 98 -1.76 -0.36 -6.92
C ASN A 98 -2.27 -1.64 -6.24
N ASP A 99 -2.91 -2.49 -7.03
CA ASP A 99 -3.41 -3.78 -6.56
C ASP A 99 -2.39 -4.84 -6.92
N THR A 100 -1.65 -5.32 -5.92
CA THR A 100 -0.58 -6.29 -6.15
C THR A 100 -1.11 -7.67 -6.53
N THR A 101 -2.40 -7.92 -6.38
CA THR A 101 -3.03 -9.19 -6.74
C THR A 101 -3.52 -9.20 -8.19
N ASP A 102 -3.80 -8.04 -8.77
CA ASP A 102 -4.30 -7.92 -10.14
C ASP A 102 -3.92 -6.55 -10.71
N CYS A 103 -2.90 -6.54 -11.56
CA CYS A 103 -2.40 -5.30 -12.15
C CYS A 103 -3.40 -4.61 -13.08
N SER A 104 -4.42 -5.33 -13.57
CA SER A 104 -5.45 -4.72 -14.41
C SER A 104 -6.32 -3.74 -13.63
N ASN A 105 -6.34 -3.83 -12.30
CA ASN A 105 -7.06 -2.92 -11.43
C ASN A 105 -6.21 -1.74 -10.95
N SER A 106 -4.95 -1.64 -11.40
CA SER A 106 -4.02 -0.65 -10.88
C SER A 106 -3.94 0.58 -11.74
N ASP A 107 -3.85 1.75 -11.10
CA ASP A 107 -3.65 3.03 -11.76
C ASP A 107 -2.17 3.28 -12.09
N PHE A 108 -1.28 2.61 -11.39
CA PHE A 108 0.16 2.77 -11.59
C PHE A 108 0.88 1.46 -11.25
N ILE A 109 2.10 1.33 -11.76
CA ILE A 109 2.93 0.16 -11.50
C ILE A 109 4.29 0.60 -11.00
N ASN A 110 4.94 -0.31 -10.26
CA ASN A 110 6.29 -0.09 -9.76
C ASN A 110 7.30 -0.29 -10.88
N LEU A 111 8.34 0.54 -10.93
CA LEU A 111 9.36 0.46 -11.97
C LEU A 111 10.12 -0.87 -11.94
N ALA A 112 10.32 -1.45 -10.77
CA ALA A 112 10.94 -2.77 -10.64
C ALA A 112 10.09 -3.85 -11.30
N THR A 113 8.76 -3.74 -11.20
CA THR A 113 7.83 -4.65 -11.86
C THR A 113 7.97 -4.56 -13.38
N LEU A 114 8.11 -3.35 -13.92
CA LEU A 114 8.37 -3.15 -15.36
C LEU A 114 9.63 -3.85 -15.82
N ARG A 115 10.71 -3.77 -15.03
CA ARG A 115 11.98 -4.42 -15.36
C ARG A 115 11.87 -5.93 -15.37
N GLN A 116 11.03 -6.49 -14.51
CA GLN A 116 10.82 -7.94 -14.45
C GLN A 116 10.05 -8.47 -15.66
N ASP A 117 9.20 -7.63 -16.24
CA ASP A 117 8.41 -7.99 -17.41
C ASP A 117 9.22 -7.94 -18.72
N ASP A 118 10.36 -7.30 -18.69
CA ASP A 118 11.27 -7.25 -19.82
C ASP A 118 12.04 -8.56 -19.96
#